data_62eb871305720a2eb481a33c011dd3c0
#
_entry.id   62eb871305720a2eb481a33c011dd3c0
#
_cell.length_a   1.000
_cell.length_b   1.000
_cell.length_c   1.000
_cell.angle_alpha   90.00
_cell.angle_beta   90.00
_cell.angle_gamma   90.00
#
_symmetry.space_group_name_H-M   'P 1'
#
loop_
_entity.id
_entity.type
_entity.pdbx_description
1 polymer ?
#
loop_
_entity_poly.entity_id
_entity_poly.type
_entity_poly.pdbx_seq_one_letter_code
_entity_poly.pdbx_strand_id
1 'polypeptide(L)'
;MNALTHAALPTRVRIAAFAIIALVIACLVGPLLQQDPSAIGDVLSQRFRAPMSNDPSGSWHLFGTDAFGRDVFARLLLAGRLSLLVGLAGAALSGVVGSALGALAGWRPGWLDIAITAASDTLQSIPRLVLLLACAALWRPGIPTLVTVLALTGWMGVARLVRAEVLGLRDRDFVAAARTLGASSRRTLLRHVVPNAIAPALVATTLGIGNAILLESGLSFLGLGVQPPLPSWGNMIAGGREHLVTAPWIALAPGLAVVITVTAATLIGDWVQERAAGRIPD
;
A
#
# COMPACT_ATOMS: atom_id res chain seq x y z
N MET A 1 -34.77 -9.36 13.27
CA MET A 1 -34.34 -8.48 14.35
C MET A 1 -33.81 -9.40 15.44
N ASN A 2 -32.53 -9.74 15.40
CA ASN A 2 -31.81 -10.22 16.58
C ASN A 2 -30.35 -10.57 16.26
N ALA A 3 -29.53 -10.12 17.18
CA ALA A 3 -28.15 -10.57 17.43
C ALA A 3 -27.10 -10.24 16.35
N LEU A 4 -26.60 -9.03 16.45
CA LEU A 4 -25.19 -8.76 16.15
C LEU A 4 -24.34 -9.56 17.15
N THR A 5 -24.21 -10.85 16.95
CA THR A 5 -23.17 -11.63 17.60
C THR A 5 -21.85 -11.14 17.03
N HIS A 6 -21.13 -10.37 17.82
CA HIS A 6 -19.77 -9.95 17.53
C HIS A 6 -18.90 -11.22 17.45
N ALA A 7 -18.77 -11.80 16.27
CA ALA A 7 -17.78 -12.84 16.05
C ALA A 7 -16.41 -12.23 16.38
N ALA A 8 -15.81 -12.72 17.47
CA ALA A 8 -14.55 -12.18 17.94
C ALA A 8 -13.49 -12.36 16.84
N LEU A 9 -12.77 -11.28 16.53
CA LEU A 9 -11.68 -11.31 15.56
C LEU A 9 -10.72 -12.48 15.86
N PRO A 10 -10.36 -13.31 14.88
CA PRO A 10 -9.37 -14.37 15.07
C PRO A 10 -8.09 -13.82 15.69
N THR A 11 -7.45 -14.57 16.57
CA THR A 11 -6.25 -14.12 17.30
C THR A 11 -5.16 -13.63 16.36
N ARG A 12 -4.96 -14.29 15.21
CA ARG A 12 -4.01 -13.87 14.17
C ARG A 12 -4.30 -12.47 13.61
N VAL A 13 -5.59 -12.15 13.41
CA VAL A 13 -6.02 -10.85 12.87
C VAL A 13 -5.90 -9.76 13.93
N ARG A 14 -6.20 -10.08 15.21
CA ARG A 14 -5.99 -9.13 16.33
C ARG A 14 -4.53 -8.77 16.49
N ILE A 15 -3.62 -9.75 16.42
CA ILE A 15 -2.18 -9.50 16.49
C ILE A 15 -1.72 -8.65 15.29
N ALA A 16 -2.16 -8.98 14.08
CA ALA A 16 -1.85 -8.22 12.87
C ALA A 16 -2.36 -6.77 12.95
N ALA A 17 -3.60 -6.58 13.39
CA ALA A 17 -4.18 -5.24 13.58
C ALA A 17 -3.42 -4.44 14.65
N PHE A 18 -3.09 -5.05 15.78
CA PHE A 18 -2.29 -4.40 16.82
C PHE A 18 -0.90 -4.03 16.30
N ALA A 19 -0.21 -4.94 15.61
CA ALA A 19 1.12 -4.70 15.06
C ALA A 19 1.14 -3.53 14.06
N ILE A 20 0.18 -3.48 13.12
CA ILE A 20 0.11 -2.41 12.13
C ILE A 20 -0.28 -1.07 12.75
N ILE A 21 -1.23 -1.07 13.70
CA ILE A 21 -1.63 0.15 14.43
C ILE A 21 -0.48 0.69 15.26
N ALA A 22 0.21 -0.17 16.01
CA ALA A 22 1.38 0.22 16.80
C ALA A 22 2.49 0.79 15.91
N LEU A 23 2.77 0.13 14.78
CA LEU A 23 3.76 0.60 13.82
C LEU A 23 3.37 1.95 13.20
N VAL A 24 2.11 2.11 12.77
CA VAL A 24 1.60 3.38 12.22
C VAL A 24 1.71 4.50 13.25
N ILE A 25 1.29 4.27 14.49
CA ILE A 25 1.39 5.25 15.58
C ILE A 25 2.87 5.59 15.82
N ALA A 26 3.75 4.59 15.91
CA ALA A 26 5.18 4.81 16.08
C ALA A 26 5.77 5.65 14.94
N CYS A 27 5.42 5.36 13.69
CA CYS A 27 5.87 6.13 12.54
C CYS A 27 5.30 7.56 12.52
N LEU A 28 4.08 7.78 13.01
CA LEU A 28 3.46 9.12 13.04
C LEU A 28 3.97 9.99 14.18
N VAL A 29 4.16 9.40 15.35
CA VAL A 29 4.51 10.15 16.58
C VAL A 29 6.02 10.16 16.81
N GLY A 30 6.70 9.04 16.58
CA GLY A 30 8.11 8.88 16.90
C GLY A 30 9.05 9.96 16.34
N PRO A 31 8.94 10.33 15.04
CA PRO A 31 9.78 11.42 14.49
C PRO A 31 9.52 12.80 15.09
N LEU A 32 8.41 13.00 15.82
CA LEU A 32 8.12 14.25 16.54
C LEU A 32 8.79 14.29 17.91
N LEU A 33 9.14 13.14 18.47
CA LEU A 33 9.72 12.98 19.80
C LEU A 33 11.24 12.79 19.77
N GLN A 34 11.82 12.59 18.61
CA GLN A 34 13.24 12.29 18.44
C GLN A 34 13.99 13.48 17.85
N GLN A 35 15.33 13.45 18.00
CA GLN A 35 16.24 14.38 17.32
C GLN A 35 16.09 14.23 15.80
N ASP A 36 16.48 15.27 15.05
CA ASP A 36 16.38 15.28 13.60
C ASP A 36 16.97 13.99 12.97
N PRO A 37 16.14 13.15 12.33
CA PRO A 37 16.60 11.90 11.72
C PRO A 37 17.60 12.10 10.57
N SER A 38 17.75 13.34 10.10
CA SER A 38 18.68 13.74 9.03
C SER A 38 19.95 14.35 9.58
N ALA A 39 20.03 14.64 10.90
CA ALA A 39 21.20 15.23 11.51
C ALA A 39 22.42 14.31 11.31
N ILE A 40 23.46 14.87 10.69
CA ILE A 40 24.75 14.22 10.53
C ILE A 40 25.65 14.80 11.61
N GLY A 41 26.02 13.98 12.60
CA GLY A 41 26.96 14.32 13.63
C GLY A 41 28.42 14.15 13.17
N ASP A 42 29.32 13.90 14.14
CA ASP A 42 30.68 13.50 13.80
C ASP A 42 30.69 12.08 13.21
N VAL A 43 30.74 11.99 11.87
CA VAL A 43 30.66 10.73 11.12
C VAL A 43 31.78 9.76 11.57
N LEU A 44 32.97 10.24 11.88
CA LEU A 44 34.11 9.38 12.23
C LEU A 44 33.89 8.65 13.55
N SER A 45 33.30 9.32 14.52
CA SER A 45 33.07 8.77 15.87
C SER A 45 31.73 8.06 16.01
N GLN A 46 30.74 8.34 15.13
CA GLN A 46 29.36 7.88 15.26
C GLN A 46 28.93 6.82 14.24
N ARG A 47 29.68 6.59 13.17
CA ARG A 47 29.31 5.60 12.13
C ARG A 47 29.32 4.17 12.67
N PHE A 48 28.37 3.36 12.21
CA PHE A 48 28.27 1.93 12.47
C PHE A 48 28.28 1.53 13.96
N ARG A 49 27.76 2.39 14.83
CA ARG A 49 27.58 2.00 16.23
C ARG A 49 26.56 0.89 16.34
N ALA A 50 26.86 -0.08 17.19
CA ALA A 50 26.02 -1.25 17.40
C ALA A 50 24.65 -0.84 18.01
N PRO A 51 23.60 -1.63 17.81
CA PRO A 51 22.36 -1.47 18.55
C PRO A 51 22.58 -1.43 20.06
N MET A 52 21.72 -0.68 20.78
CA MET A 52 21.77 -0.49 22.26
C MET A 52 23.09 0.11 22.75
N SER A 53 23.75 0.93 21.96
CA SER A 53 24.97 1.64 22.35
C SER A 53 24.75 3.14 22.57
N ASN A 54 25.62 3.75 23.38
CA ASN A 54 25.69 5.21 23.54
C ASN A 54 26.74 5.78 22.60
N ASP A 55 26.52 6.98 22.12
CA ASP A 55 27.53 7.76 21.42
C ASP A 55 28.40 8.55 22.43
N PRO A 56 29.50 9.20 21.99
CA PRO A 56 30.34 10.02 22.87
C PRO A 56 29.62 11.24 23.45
N SER A 57 28.49 11.67 22.85
CA SER A 57 27.63 12.74 23.38
C SER A 57 26.63 12.26 24.45
N GLY A 58 26.58 10.93 24.72
CA GLY A 58 25.67 10.32 25.68
C GLY A 58 24.29 9.96 25.09
N SER A 59 24.07 10.17 23.76
CA SER A 59 22.82 9.78 23.11
C SER A 59 22.76 8.26 22.94
N TRP A 60 21.57 7.67 23.21
CA TRP A 60 21.34 6.25 23.12
C TRP A 60 20.71 5.87 21.78
N HIS A 61 21.27 4.84 21.12
CA HIS A 61 20.84 4.37 19.79
C HIS A 61 20.23 2.96 19.89
N LEU A 62 18.88 2.87 19.85
CA LEU A 62 18.15 1.61 19.98
C LEU A 62 18.54 0.60 18.88
N PHE A 63 18.59 1.03 17.64
CA PHE A 63 18.98 0.21 16.50
C PHE A 63 20.33 0.60 15.90
N GLY A 64 21.19 1.27 16.70
CA GLY A 64 22.51 1.71 16.27
C GLY A 64 22.47 2.86 15.25
N THR A 65 23.58 3.08 14.58
CA THR A 65 23.74 4.16 13.60
C THR A 65 24.09 3.62 12.21
N ASP A 66 23.86 4.45 11.19
CA ASP A 66 24.18 4.15 9.80
C ASP A 66 25.61 4.59 9.42
N ALA A 67 25.96 4.50 8.12
CA ALA A 67 27.25 4.89 7.58
C ALA A 67 27.58 6.38 7.75
N PHE A 68 26.58 7.22 8.00
CA PHE A 68 26.71 8.66 8.22
C PHE A 68 26.55 9.06 9.70
N GLY A 69 26.54 8.08 10.61
CA GLY A 69 26.33 8.32 12.05
C GLY A 69 24.91 8.67 12.44
N ARG A 70 23.93 8.56 11.52
CA ARG A 70 22.53 8.88 11.79
C ARG A 70 21.84 7.75 12.54
N ASP A 71 20.94 8.07 13.46
CA ASP A 71 20.16 7.08 14.21
C ASP A 71 19.24 6.25 13.31
N VAL A 72 19.44 4.93 13.31
CA VAL A 72 18.67 4.01 12.45
C VAL A 72 17.22 3.92 12.87
N PHE A 73 16.92 3.99 14.19
CA PHE A 73 15.54 3.92 14.68
C PHE A 73 14.74 5.17 14.33
N ALA A 74 15.31 6.36 14.50
CA ALA A 74 14.68 7.61 14.12
C ALA A 74 14.38 7.65 12.61
N ARG A 75 15.35 7.21 11.80
CA ARG A 75 15.21 7.11 10.35
C ARG A 75 14.16 6.06 9.94
N LEU A 76 14.12 4.91 10.63
CA LEU A 76 13.14 3.85 10.40
C LEU A 76 11.70 4.36 10.55
N LEU A 77 11.45 5.15 11.60
CA LEU A 77 10.13 5.73 11.87
C LEU A 77 9.75 6.79 10.82
N LEU A 78 10.69 7.67 10.45
CA LEU A 78 10.45 8.66 9.39
C LEU A 78 10.25 8.00 8.03
N ALA A 79 11.08 6.99 7.70
CA ALA A 79 10.93 6.18 6.50
C ALA A 79 9.56 5.50 6.43
N GLY A 80 9.08 4.98 7.57
CA GLY A 80 7.76 4.37 7.67
C GLY A 80 6.62 5.32 7.31
N ARG A 81 6.68 6.59 7.73
CA ARG A 81 5.69 7.60 7.29
C ARG A 81 5.57 7.65 5.77
N LEU A 82 6.71 7.72 5.09
CA LEU A 82 6.76 7.89 3.64
C LEU A 82 6.36 6.60 2.92
N SER A 83 6.90 5.44 3.31
CA SER A 83 6.56 4.16 2.70
C SER A 83 5.08 3.80 2.90
N LEU A 84 4.52 4.02 4.10
CA LEU A 84 3.09 3.81 4.38
C LEU A 84 2.20 4.77 3.60
N LEU A 85 2.57 6.06 3.54
CA LEU A 85 1.81 7.06 2.79
C LEU A 85 1.78 6.74 1.29
N VAL A 86 2.93 6.42 0.70
CA VAL A 86 3.03 6.08 -0.73
C VAL A 86 2.26 4.80 -1.05
N GLY A 87 2.42 3.76 -0.22
CA GLY A 87 1.69 2.50 -0.39
C GLY A 87 0.18 2.68 -0.28
N LEU A 88 -0.29 3.41 0.74
CA LEU A 88 -1.71 3.69 0.92
C LEU A 88 -2.28 4.56 -0.21
N ALA A 89 -1.60 5.65 -0.56
CA ALA A 89 -2.03 6.55 -1.63
C ALA A 89 -2.05 5.84 -2.99
N GLY A 90 -1.01 5.04 -3.30
CA GLY A 90 -0.94 4.26 -4.52
C GLY A 90 -2.06 3.22 -4.63
N ALA A 91 -2.32 2.47 -3.56
CA ALA A 91 -3.41 1.50 -3.51
C ALA A 91 -4.79 2.17 -3.60
N ALA A 92 -5.01 3.26 -2.85
CA ALA A 92 -6.28 3.99 -2.87
C ALA A 92 -6.56 4.57 -4.27
N LEU A 93 -5.58 5.19 -4.91
CA LEU A 93 -5.73 5.74 -6.26
C LEU A 93 -5.95 4.64 -7.30
N SER A 94 -5.25 3.50 -7.18
CA SER A 94 -5.51 2.29 -8.00
C SER A 94 -6.95 1.81 -7.83
N GLY A 95 -7.45 1.78 -6.59
CA GLY A 95 -8.81 1.39 -6.25
C GLY A 95 -9.85 2.33 -6.87
N VAL A 96 -9.65 3.63 -6.76
CA VAL A 96 -10.55 4.66 -7.34
C VAL A 96 -10.57 4.57 -8.86
N VAL A 97 -9.41 4.58 -9.50
CA VAL A 97 -9.29 4.49 -10.97
C VAL A 97 -9.88 3.17 -11.49
N GLY A 98 -9.51 2.05 -10.84
CA GLY A 98 -10.01 0.73 -11.21
C GLY A 98 -11.53 0.62 -11.04
N SER A 99 -12.08 1.13 -9.94
CA SER A 99 -13.52 1.12 -9.72
C SER A 99 -14.27 1.97 -10.75
N ALA A 100 -13.76 3.15 -11.09
CA ALA A 100 -14.37 4.03 -12.08
C ALA A 100 -14.36 3.40 -13.48
N LEU A 101 -13.20 2.89 -13.92
CA LEU A 101 -13.06 2.24 -15.23
C LEU A 101 -13.86 0.94 -15.30
N GLY A 102 -13.84 0.10 -14.24
CA GLY A 102 -14.62 -1.12 -14.18
C GLY A 102 -16.12 -0.87 -14.19
N ALA A 103 -16.59 0.14 -13.45
CA ALA A 103 -18.00 0.54 -13.47
C ALA A 103 -18.45 1.06 -14.85
N LEU A 104 -17.62 1.84 -15.53
CA LEU A 104 -17.92 2.31 -16.89
C LEU A 104 -17.97 1.16 -17.90
N ALA A 105 -17.00 0.26 -17.86
CA ALA A 105 -16.94 -0.90 -18.74
C ALA A 105 -18.14 -1.83 -18.54
N GLY A 106 -18.47 -2.20 -17.30
CA GLY A 106 -19.61 -3.06 -16.99
C GLY A 106 -20.97 -2.45 -17.29
N TRP A 107 -21.08 -1.11 -17.15
CA TRP A 107 -22.36 -0.42 -17.40
C TRP A 107 -22.67 -0.14 -18.86
N ARG A 108 -21.65 0.17 -19.66
CA ARG A 108 -21.78 0.51 -21.09
C ARG A 108 -21.12 -0.56 -21.96
N PRO A 109 -21.85 -1.62 -22.34
CA PRO A 109 -21.33 -2.60 -23.30
C PRO A 109 -21.05 -1.93 -24.65
N GLY A 110 -20.05 -2.42 -25.35
CA GLY A 110 -19.62 -1.92 -26.65
C GLY A 110 -18.15 -1.49 -26.64
N TRP A 111 -17.78 -0.53 -27.46
CA TRP A 111 -16.39 -0.18 -27.70
C TRP A 111 -15.62 0.28 -26.43
N LEU A 112 -16.30 0.96 -25.48
CA LEU A 112 -15.69 1.37 -24.21
C LEU A 112 -15.30 0.16 -23.35
N ASP A 113 -16.18 -0.81 -23.25
CA ASP A 113 -15.92 -2.06 -22.54
C ASP A 113 -14.75 -2.82 -23.19
N ILE A 114 -14.79 -2.95 -24.52
CA ILE A 114 -13.73 -3.61 -25.29
C ILE A 114 -12.39 -2.88 -25.08
N ALA A 115 -12.36 -1.56 -25.16
CA ALA A 115 -11.14 -0.77 -25.03
C ALA A 115 -10.53 -0.87 -23.64
N ILE A 116 -11.35 -0.73 -22.58
CA ILE A 116 -10.88 -0.81 -21.19
C ILE A 116 -10.37 -2.23 -20.87
N THR A 117 -11.10 -3.25 -21.30
CA THR A 117 -10.72 -4.66 -21.07
C THR A 117 -9.45 -5.01 -21.85
N ALA A 118 -9.37 -4.65 -23.14
CA ALA A 118 -8.18 -4.87 -23.95
C ALA A 118 -6.94 -4.17 -23.40
N ALA A 119 -7.08 -2.91 -22.96
CA ALA A 119 -5.99 -2.18 -22.29
C ALA A 119 -5.56 -2.88 -21.00
N SER A 120 -6.53 -3.30 -20.16
CA SER A 120 -6.26 -4.05 -18.94
C SER A 120 -5.51 -5.36 -19.21
N ASP A 121 -5.96 -6.13 -20.20
CA ASP A 121 -5.37 -7.44 -20.55
C ASP A 121 -3.97 -7.28 -21.15
N THR A 122 -3.78 -6.30 -22.04
CA THR A 122 -2.48 -5.97 -22.62
C THR A 122 -1.47 -5.57 -21.54
N LEU A 123 -1.85 -4.67 -20.63
CA LEU A 123 -0.95 -4.25 -19.55
C LEU A 123 -0.66 -5.38 -18.55
N GLN A 124 -1.61 -6.26 -18.28
CA GLN A 124 -1.40 -7.41 -17.40
C GLN A 124 -0.57 -8.55 -18.04
N SER A 125 -0.41 -8.57 -19.36
CA SER A 125 0.49 -9.52 -20.03
C SER A 125 1.97 -9.21 -19.75
N ILE A 126 2.27 -7.97 -19.35
CA ILE A 126 3.62 -7.54 -18.97
C ILE A 126 3.81 -7.82 -17.47
N PRO A 127 4.94 -8.45 -17.07
CA PRO A 127 5.25 -8.59 -15.64
C PRO A 127 5.18 -7.24 -14.93
N ARG A 128 4.38 -7.15 -13.86
CA ARG A 128 4.08 -5.87 -13.19
C ARG A 128 5.33 -5.09 -12.78
N LEU A 129 6.37 -5.78 -12.31
CA LEU A 129 7.64 -5.14 -11.94
C LEU A 129 8.31 -4.48 -13.14
N VAL A 130 8.28 -5.13 -14.31
CA VAL A 130 8.86 -4.57 -15.56
C VAL A 130 8.09 -3.31 -15.97
N LEU A 131 6.76 -3.36 -15.91
CA LEU A 131 5.91 -2.20 -16.21
C LEU A 131 6.19 -1.03 -15.25
N LEU A 132 6.32 -1.32 -13.95
CA LEU A 132 6.69 -0.34 -12.93
C LEU A 132 8.04 0.31 -13.21
N LEU A 133 9.05 -0.49 -13.52
CA LEU A 133 10.41 0.01 -13.85
C LEU A 133 10.40 0.87 -15.10
N ALA A 134 9.71 0.43 -16.16
CA ALA A 134 9.58 1.19 -17.40
C ALA A 134 8.89 2.55 -17.16
N CYS A 135 7.78 2.56 -16.42
CA CYS A 135 7.09 3.78 -16.07
C CYS A 135 7.95 4.70 -15.19
N ALA A 136 8.59 4.16 -14.15
CA ALA A 136 9.42 4.95 -13.23
C ALA A 136 10.64 5.55 -13.91
N ALA A 137 11.19 4.90 -14.94
CA ALA A 137 12.33 5.40 -15.71
C ALA A 137 11.97 6.59 -16.63
N LEU A 138 10.68 6.79 -16.97
CA LEU A 138 10.22 7.89 -17.82
C LEU A 138 10.03 9.21 -17.08
N TRP A 139 9.96 9.19 -15.75
CA TRP A 139 9.74 10.37 -14.93
C TRP A 139 10.89 10.58 -13.93
N ARG A 140 10.97 11.79 -13.41
CA ARG A 140 11.91 12.08 -12.32
C ARG A 140 11.53 11.29 -11.07
N PRO A 141 12.49 10.59 -10.43
CA PRO A 141 12.21 9.86 -9.18
C PRO A 141 11.65 10.77 -8.09
N GLY A 142 10.70 10.26 -7.31
CA GLY A 142 10.08 10.99 -6.22
C GLY A 142 8.71 10.44 -5.81
N ILE A 143 8.17 10.97 -4.71
CA ILE A 143 6.89 10.51 -4.14
C ILE A 143 5.73 10.60 -5.13
N PRO A 144 5.52 11.74 -5.86
CA PRO A 144 4.42 11.83 -6.82
C PRO A 144 4.52 10.78 -7.93
N THR A 145 5.73 10.58 -8.45
CA THR A 145 6.00 9.56 -9.49
C THR A 145 5.67 8.16 -8.98
N LEU A 146 6.10 7.81 -7.76
CA LEU A 146 5.79 6.51 -7.16
C LEU A 146 4.28 6.28 -7.05
N VAL A 147 3.55 7.22 -6.48
CA VAL A 147 2.09 7.11 -6.32
C VAL A 147 1.41 6.97 -7.68
N THR A 148 1.82 7.79 -8.67
CA THR A 148 1.26 7.75 -10.03
C THR A 148 1.55 6.41 -10.71
N VAL A 149 2.78 5.92 -10.65
CA VAL A 149 3.17 4.65 -11.28
C VAL A 149 2.48 3.46 -10.61
N LEU A 150 2.37 3.45 -9.28
CA LEU A 150 1.60 2.45 -8.55
C LEU A 150 0.12 2.46 -8.95
N ALA A 151 -0.47 3.65 -9.11
CA ALA A 151 -1.85 3.81 -9.55
C ALA A 151 -2.06 3.33 -10.98
N LEU A 152 -1.20 3.74 -11.91
CA LEU A 152 -1.27 3.35 -13.33
C LEU A 152 -1.06 1.86 -13.56
N THR A 153 -0.40 1.16 -12.64
CA THR A 153 -0.13 -0.27 -12.76
C THR A 153 -0.96 -1.14 -11.83
N GLY A 154 -1.79 -0.54 -10.96
CA GLY A 154 -2.59 -1.26 -9.96
C GLY A 154 -4.09 -1.34 -10.26
N TRP A 155 -4.61 -0.48 -11.13
CA TRP A 155 -6.06 -0.35 -11.39
C TRP A 155 -6.69 -1.56 -12.09
N MET A 156 -5.94 -2.30 -12.88
CA MET A 156 -6.44 -3.33 -13.80
C MET A 156 -7.22 -4.46 -13.10
N GLY A 157 -6.68 -4.99 -11.99
CA GLY A 157 -7.32 -6.04 -11.21
C GLY A 157 -8.64 -5.58 -10.58
N VAL A 158 -8.64 -4.37 -10.02
CA VAL A 158 -9.84 -3.75 -9.42
C VAL A 158 -10.89 -3.47 -10.50
N ALA A 159 -10.47 -2.97 -11.67
CA ALA A 159 -11.38 -2.70 -12.78
C ALA A 159 -12.09 -3.97 -13.27
N ARG A 160 -11.35 -5.08 -13.41
CA ARG A 160 -11.93 -6.36 -13.80
C ARG A 160 -12.96 -6.87 -12.80
N LEU A 161 -12.64 -6.74 -11.50
CA LEU A 161 -13.53 -7.15 -10.42
C LEU A 161 -14.82 -6.32 -10.42
N VAL A 162 -14.71 -4.99 -10.44
CA VAL A 162 -15.87 -4.09 -10.44
C VAL A 162 -16.71 -4.25 -11.71
N ARG A 163 -16.06 -4.46 -12.87
CA ARG A 163 -16.77 -4.75 -14.13
C ARG A 163 -17.65 -6.00 -14.00
N ALA A 164 -17.11 -7.08 -13.43
CA ALA A 164 -17.87 -8.32 -13.24
C ALA A 164 -19.09 -8.10 -12.31
N GLU A 165 -18.92 -7.39 -11.21
CA GLU A 165 -20.00 -7.05 -10.30
C GLU A 165 -21.09 -6.18 -10.96
N VAL A 166 -20.69 -5.14 -11.68
CA VAL A 166 -21.62 -4.25 -12.39
C VAL A 166 -22.40 -5.00 -13.46
N LEU A 167 -21.77 -5.91 -14.20
CA LEU A 167 -22.45 -6.78 -15.16
C LEU A 167 -23.52 -7.66 -14.48
N GLY A 168 -23.18 -8.26 -13.35
CA GLY A 168 -24.12 -9.09 -12.57
C GLY A 168 -25.29 -8.31 -11.96
N LEU A 169 -25.06 -7.03 -11.60
CA LEU A 169 -26.10 -6.19 -11.00
C LEU A 169 -26.97 -5.48 -12.03
N ARG A 170 -26.48 -5.23 -13.24
CA ARG A 170 -27.15 -4.43 -14.28
C ARG A 170 -28.52 -4.99 -14.68
N ASP A 171 -28.66 -6.29 -14.65
CA ASP A 171 -29.87 -6.99 -15.09
C ASP A 171 -30.76 -7.45 -13.91
N ARG A 172 -30.51 -6.94 -12.68
CA ARG A 172 -31.34 -7.21 -11.50
C ARG A 172 -32.62 -6.38 -11.49
N ASP A 173 -33.68 -6.94 -10.85
CA ASP A 173 -35.02 -6.35 -10.76
C ASP A 173 -35.04 -4.92 -10.22
N PHE A 174 -34.25 -4.60 -9.21
CA PHE A 174 -34.18 -3.27 -8.65
C PHE A 174 -33.64 -2.22 -9.65
N VAL A 175 -32.76 -2.62 -10.57
CA VAL A 175 -32.26 -1.77 -11.66
C VAL A 175 -33.35 -1.56 -12.70
N ALA A 176 -34.08 -2.63 -13.06
CA ALA A 176 -35.22 -2.56 -13.97
C ALA A 176 -36.32 -1.64 -13.39
N ALA A 177 -36.67 -1.80 -12.10
CA ALA A 177 -37.65 -0.95 -11.41
C ALA A 177 -37.22 0.53 -11.39
N ALA A 178 -35.93 0.83 -11.09
CA ALA A 178 -35.44 2.20 -11.11
C ALA A 178 -35.59 2.85 -12.51
N ARG A 179 -35.34 2.08 -13.59
CA ARG A 179 -35.52 2.58 -14.96
C ARG A 179 -36.98 2.80 -15.31
N THR A 180 -37.88 1.91 -14.89
CA THR A 180 -39.33 2.04 -15.10
C THR A 180 -39.88 3.29 -14.40
N LEU A 181 -39.32 3.64 -13.22
CA LEU A 181 -39.65 4.87 -12.49
C LEU A 181 -38.99 6.13 -13.07
N GLY A 182 -38.37 6.06 -14.26
CA GLY A 182 -37.80 7.20 -14.98
C GLY A 182 -36.42 7.63 -14.53
N ALA A 183 -35.69 6.81 -13.77
CA ALA A 183 -34.31 7.14 -13.39
C ALA A 183 -33.39 7.14 -14.62
N SER A 184 -32.62 8.21 -14.81
CA SER A 184 -31.62 8.27 -15.89
C SER A 184 -30.53 7.20 -15.69
N SER A 185 -29.93 6.75 -16.79
CA SER A 185 -28.85 5.74 -16.80
C SER A 185 -27.71 6.08 -15.82
N ARG A 186 -27.27 7.36 -15.80
CA ARG A 186 -26.23 7.85 -14.88
C ARG A 186 -26.68 7.77 -13.41
N ARG A 187 -27.91 8.17 -13.13
CA ARG A 187 -28.48 8.11 -11.77
C ARG A 187 -28.59 6.67 -11.29
N THR A 188 -29.06 5.76 -12.15
CA THR A 188 -29.15 4.32 -11.84
C THR A 188 -27.76 3.74 -11.54
N LEU A 189 -26.75 4.02 -12.37
CA LEU A 189 -25.39 3.57 -12.12
C LEU A 189 -24.85 4.08 -10.79
N LEU A 190 -24.82 5.39 -10.58
CA LEU A 190 -24.14 5.99 -9.43
C LEU A 190 -24.88 5.79 -8.10
N ARG A 191 -26.20 5.69 -8.12
CA ARG A 191 -27.01 5.62 -6.88
C ARG A 191 -27.47 4.23 -6.51
N HIS A 192 -27.54 3.32 -7.48
CA HIS A 192 -28.08 1.98 -7.24
C HIS A 192 -27.05 0.86 -7.53
N VAL A 193 -26.25 0.98 -8.57
CA VAL A 193 -25.34 -0.11 -8.98
C VAL A 193 -23.97 0.03 -8.32
N VAL A 194 -23.31 1.18 -8.44
CA VAL A 194 -21.94 1.38 -7.88
C VAL A 194 -21.88 1.15 -6.37
N PRO A 195 -22.81 1.64 -5.53
CA PRO A 195 -22.74 1.36 -4.09
C PRO A 195 -22.80 -0.13 -3.73
N ASN A 196 -23.49 -0.92 -4.55
CA ASN A 196 -23.58 -2.38 -4.37
C ASN A 196 -22.40 -3.14 -4.99
N ALA A 197 -21.76 -2.57 -6.03
CA ALA A 197 -20.62 -3.18 -6.71
C ALA A 197 -19.26 -2.87 -6.04
N ILE A 198 -19.20 -1.89 -5.11
CA ILE A 198 -17.91 -1.38 -4.60
C ILE A 198 -17.32 -2.24 -3.47
N ALA A 199 -18.13 -3.06 -2.79
CA ALA A 199 -17.65 -3.85 -1.66
C ALA A 199 -16.47 -4.77 -2.01
N PRO A 200 -16.49 -5.57 -3.08
CA PRO A 200 -15.33 -6.37 -3.50
C PRO A 200 -14.11 -5.51 -3.90
N ALA A 201 -14.35 -4.32 -4.46
CA ALA A 201 -13.28 -3.39 -4.81
C ALA A 201 -12.55 -2.83 -3.57
N LEU A 202 -13.29 -2.53 -2.50
CA LEU A 202 -12.70 -2.09 -1.23
C LEU A 202 -11.82 -3.19 -0.62
N VAL A 203 -12.29 -4.44 -0.66
CA VAL A 203 -11.51 -5.60 -0.22
C VAL A 203 -10.23 -5.75 -1.04
N ALA A 204 -10.33 -5.73 -2.37
CA ALA A 204 -9.17 -5.82 -3.25
C ALA A 204 -8.19 -4.67 -3.07
N THR A 205 -8.67 -3.45 -2.82
CA THR A 205 -7.85 -2.28 -2.55
C THR A 205 -7.11 -2.44 -1.22
N THR A 206 -7.78 -2.95 -0.18
CA THR A 206 -7.15 -3.20 1.12
C THR A 206 -6.01 -4.22 1.02
N LEU A 207 -6.24 -5.34 0.31
CA LEU A 207 -5.19 -6.32 0.00
C LEU A 207 -4.06 -5.68 -0.84
N GLY A 208 -4.41 -4.75 -1.72
CA GLY A 208 -3.49 -3.99 -2.55
C GLY A 208 -2.50 -3.12 -1.77
N ILE A 209 -2.82 -2.69 -0.54
CA ILE A 209 -1.95 -1.83 0.28
C ILE A 209 -0.61 -2.51 0.58
N GLY A 210 -0.63 -3.76 1.07
CA GLY A 210 0.58 -4.51 1.36
C GLY A 210 1.46 -4.69 0.12
N ASN A 211 0.83 -5.03 -1.00
CA ASN A 211 1.54 -5.16 -2.27
C ASN A 211 2.11 -3.82 -2.78
N ALA A 212 1.40 -2.71 -2.61
CA ALA A 212 1.89 -1.38 -2.98
C ALA A 212 3.11 -0.95 -2.14
N ILE A 213 3.12 -1.24 -0.83
CA ILE A 213 4.26 -0.99 0.06
C ILE A 213 5.48 -1.84 -0.36
N LEU A 214 5.26 -3.10 -0.68
CA LEU A 214 6.33 -3.98 -1.16
C LEU A 214 6.93 -3.46 -2.48
N LEU A 215 6.10 -3.04 -3.43
CA LEU A 215 6.53 -2.49 -4.71
C LEU A 215 7.21 -1.12 -4.57
N GLU A 216 6.71 -0.25 -3.67
CA GLU A 216 7.39 1.00 -3.31
C GLU A 216 8.80 0.72 -2.79
N SER A 217 8.89 -0.21 -1.82
CA SER A 217 10.19 -0.58 -1.24
C SER A 217 11.15 -1.15 -2.28
N GLY A 218 10.65 -1.96 -3.22
CA GLY A 218 11.42 -2.49 -4.34
C GLY A 218 11.91 -1.39 -5.30
N LEU A 219 11.05 -0.45 -5.68
CA LEU A 219 11.43 0.69 -6.53
C LEU A 219 12.43 1.61 -5.82
N SER A 220 12.22 1.90 -4.55
CA SER A 220 13.14 2.71 -3.73
C SER A 220 14.49 2.02 -3.54
N PHE A 221 14.50 0.69 -3.37
CA PHE A 221 15.72 -0.13 -3.34
C PHE A 221 16.52 -0.03 -4.63
N LEU A 222 15.84 0.04 -5.79
CA LEU A 222 16.47 0.19 -7.11
C LEU A 222 16.83 1.64 -7.47
N GLY A 223 16.62 2.60 -6.55
CA GLY A 223 16.93 4.01 -6.76
C GLY A 223 15.90 4.80 -7.58
N LEU A 224 14.78 4.18 -7.95
CA LEU A 224 13.69 4.81 -8.70
C LEU A 224 12.55 5.34 -7.81
N GLY A 225 12.72 5.23 -6.50
CA GLY A 225 11.72 5.59 -5.50
C GLY A 225 11.97 6.92 -4.82
N VAL A 226 11.79 6.93 -3.51
CA VAL A 226 12.05 8.10 -2.65
C VAL A 226 13.52 8.45 -2.69
N GLN A 227 13.82 9.73 -2.95
CA GLN A 227 15.20 10.20 -3.11
C GLN A 227 15.75 10.79 -1.80
N PRO A 228 17.07 10.64 -1.54
CA PRO A 228 17.74 11.37 -0.47
C PRO A 228 17.46 12.88 -0.55
N PRO A 229 17.38 13.60 0.60
CA PRO A 229 17.72 13.14 1.96
C PRO A 229 16.59 12.35 2.65
N LEU A 230 15.39 12.27 2.05
CA LEU A 230 14.25 11.59 2.65
C LEU A 230 14.48 10.08 2.72
N PRO A 231 14.29 9.45 3.89
CA PRO A 231 14.38 8.01 4.00
C PRO A 231 13.07 7.33 3.57
N SER A 232 13.19 6.14 2.96
CA SER A 232 12.12 5.14 2.88
C SER A 232 12.66 3.79 3.31
N TRP A 233 11.81 2.84 3.66
CA TRP A 233 12.30 1.51 4.03
C TRP A 233 13.12 0.89 2.90
N GLY A 234 12.70 1.07 1.64
CA GLY A 234 13.43 0.54 0.48
C GLY A 234 14.81 1.14 0.30
N ASN A 235 14.96 2.48 0.38
CA ASN A 235 16.29 3.09 0.23
C ASN A 235 17.19 2.85 1.44
N MET A 236 16.64 2.64 2.64
CA MET A 236 17.42 2.21 3.81
C MET A 236 17.98 0.79 3.62
N ILE A 237 17.17 -0.15 3.07
CA ILE A 237 17.64 -1.50 2.73
C ILE A 237 18.76 -1.41 1.68
N ALA A 238 18.56 -0.58 0.64
CA ALA A 238 19.59 -0.39 -0.41
C ALA A 238 20.90 0.12 0.16
N GLY A 239 20.84 1.14 1.02
CA GLY A 239 22.05 1.68 1.68
C GLY A 239 22.71 0.72 2.65
N GLY A 240 21.94 -0.19 3.27
CA GLY A 240 22.47 -1.18 4.20
C GLY A 240 23.08 -2.44 3.55
N ARG A 241 22.79 -2.71 2.26
CA ARG A 241 23.24 -3.96 1.60
C ARG A 241 24.76 -4.12 1.56
N GLU A 242 25.51 -3.03 1.45
CA GLU A 242 26.97 -3.04 1.39
C GLU A 242 27.60 -3.26 2.77
N HIS A 243 26.78 -3.16 3.83
CA HIS A 243 27.20 -3.24 5.23
C HIS A 243 26.60 -4.44 5.97
N LEU A 244 26.06 -5.45 5.25
CA LEU A 244 25.41 -6.61 5.86
C LEU A 244 26.32 -7.42 6.80
N VAL A 245 27.64 -7.39 6.57
CA VAL A 245 28.61 -8.09 7.44
C VAL A 245 28.99 -7.24 8.64
N THR A 246 29.15 -5.92 8.45
CA THR A 246 29.68 -5.02 9.50
C THR A 246 28.57 -4.35 10.32
N ALA A 247 27.41 -4.04 9.71
CA ALA A 247 26.30 -3.33 10.32
C ALA A 247 24.94 -3.84 9.78
N PRO A 248 24.58 -5.12 10.02
CA PRO A 248 23.40 -5.74 9.45
C PRO A 248 22.09 -5.06 9.86
N TRP A 249 22.04 -4.40 11.01
CA TRP A 249 20.85 -3.70 11.51
C TRP A 249 20.34 -2.61 10.58
N ILE A 250 21.22 -2.00 9.75
CA ILE A 250 20.85 -0.94 8.81
C ILE A 250 19.84 -1.44 7.76
N ALA A 251 20.02 -2.68 7.28
CA ALA A 251 19.12 -3.30 6.30
C ALA A 251 18.03 -4.16 6.98
N LEU A 252 18.36 -4.88 8.06
CA LEU A 252 17.43 -5.79 8.72
C LEU A 252 16.27 -5.07 9.39
N ALA A 253 16.50 -3.91 10.04
CA ALA A 253 15.44 -3.18 10.72
C ALA A 253 14.33 -2.71 9.73
N PRO A 254 14.63 -2.02 8.63
CA PRO A 254 13.60 -1.67 7.64
C PRO A 254 13.04 -2.91 6.90
N GLY A 255 13.86 -3.93 6.65
CA GLY A 255 13.37 -5.20 6.07
C GLY A 255 12.30 -5.86 6.92
N LEU A 256 12.51 -5.95 8.23
CA LEU A 256 11.53 -6.47 9.18
C LEU A 256 10.26 -5.59 9.22
N ALA A 257 10.40 -4.27 9.19
CA ALA A 257 9.26 -3.36 9.14
C ALA A 257 8.39 -3.60 7.90
N VAL A 258 8.98 -3.80 6.72
CA VAL A 258 8.26 -4.15 5.49
C VAL A 258 7.56 -5.50 5.65
N VAL A 259 8.25 -6.54 6.13
CA VAL A 259 7.69 -7.88 6.31
C VAL A 259 6.48 -7.84 7.28
N ILE A 260 6.64 -7.19 8.44
CA ILE A 260 5.56 -7.06 9.43
C ILE A 260 4.35 -6.34 8.80
N THR A 261 4.58 -5.23 8.10
CA THR A 261 3.51 -4.43 7.50
C THR A 261 2.77 -5.19 6.41
N VAL A 262 3.50 -5.83 5.49
CA VAL A 262 2.92 -6.61 4.39
C VAL A 262 2.14 -7.81 4.93
N THR A 263 2.72 -8.56 5.87
CA THR A 263 2.06 -9.71 6.47
C THR A 263 0.79 -9.29 7.23
N ALA A 264 0.86 -8.22 8.01
CA ALA A 264 -0.30 -7.72 8.74
C ALA A 264 -1.41 -7.23 7.78
N ALA A 265 -1.05 -6.48 6.74
CA ALA A 265 -2.01 -6.01 5.73
C ALA A 265 -2.67 -7.19 5.00
N THR A 266 -1.92 -8.23 4.64
CA THR A 266 -2.45 -9.44 3.99
C THR A 266 -3.40 -10.18 4.92
N LEU A 267 -3.02 -10.46 6.18
CA LEU A 267 -3.88 -11.16 7.14
C LEU A 267 -5.20 -10.42 7.40
N ILE A 268 -5.16 -9.10 7.48
CA ILE A 268 -6.37 -8.28 7.64
C ILE A 268 -7.21 -8.32 6.38
N GLY A 269 -6.59 -8.18 5.21
CA GLY A 269 -7.27 -8.20 3.92
C GLY A 269 -7.94 -9.55 3.63
N ASP A 270 -7.27 -10.67 3.91
CA ASP A 270 -7.83 -12.02 3.76
C ASP A 270 -9.06 -12.22 4.66
N TRP A 271 -8.98 -11.77 5.91
CA TRP A 271 -10.12 -11.83 6.82
C TRP A 271 -11.31 -10.99 6.34
N VAL A 272 -11.06 -9.78 5.85
CA VAL A 272 -12.11 -8.92 5.26
C VAL A 272 -12.75 -9.60 4.05
N GLN A 273 -11.94 -10.26 3.21
CA GLN A 273 -12.41 -10.99 2.04
C GLN A 273 -13.26 -12.20 2.43
N GLU A 274 -12.80 -13.02 3.38
CA GLU A 274 -13.54 -14.19 3.88
C GLU A 274 -14.90 -13.80 4.46
N ARG A 275 -14.94 -12.67 5.20
CA ARG A 275 -16.20 -12.14 5.78
C ARG A 275 -17.12 -11.59 4.70
N ALA A 276 -16.61 -10.86 3.73
CA ALA A 276 -17.37 -10.35 2.60
C ALA A 276 -17.95 -11.48 1.72
N ALA A 277 -17.28 -12.62 1.65
CA ALA A 277 -17.71 -13.82 0.94
C ALA A 277 -18.70 -14.69 1.75
N GLY A 278 -19.07 -14.30 2.98
CA GLY A 278 -19.96 -15.08 3.85
C GLY A 278 -19.38 -16.42 4.32
N ARG A 279 -18.05 -16.60 4.24
CA ARG A 279 -17.37 -17.84 4.64
C ARG A 279 -17.08 -17.92 6.12
N ILE A 280 -17.12 -16.80 6.83
CA ILE A 280 -17.04 -16.74 8.29
C ILE A 280 -18.46 -16.49 8.79
N PRO A 281 -19.07 -17.38 9.61
CA PRO A 281 -20.36 -17.10 10.22
C PRO A 281 -20.27 -15.86 11.09
N ASP A 282 -21.37 -15.07 11.10
CA ASP A 282 -21.52 -13.87 11.91
C ASP A 282 -21.36 -14.14 13.42
#